data_11cc29c1a19fdf9655258abad360fc38
#
_entry.id   11cc29c1a19fdf9655258abad360fc38
#
_cell.length_a   1.000
_cell.length_b   1.000
_cell.length_c   1.000
_cell.angle_alpha   90.00
_cell.angle_beta   90.00
_cell.angle_gamma   90.00
#
_symmetry.space_group_name_H-M   'P 1'
#
loop_
_entity.id
_entity.type
_entity.pdbx_description
1 polymer ?
#
loop_
_entity_poly.entity_id
_entity_poly.type
_entity_poly.pdbx_seq_one_letter_code
_entity_poly.pdbx_strand_id
1 'polypeptide(L)' 'MRIGQLARITGVKSETIRFYEREGILAAPPRTKANYRDYGPAEEARLTFIRRARDLGFSMARIREL' A
#
# COMPACT_ATOMS: atom_id res chain seq x y z
N MET A 1 -9.84 -5.84 4.59
CA MET A 1 -10.43 -5.71 3.23
C MET A 1 -9.52 -6.33 2.17
N ARG A 2 -10.08 -6.64 1.03
CA ARG A 2 -9.31 -7.16 -0.10
C ARG A 2 -8.64 -6.01 -0.86
N ILE A 3 -7.63 -6.37 -1.67
CA ILE A 3 -6.83 -5.38 -2.41
C ILE A 3 -7.68 -4.50 -3.33
N GLY A 4 -8.71 -5.04 -3.96
CA GLY A 4 -9.58 -4.26 -4.84
C GLY A 4 -10.31 -3.13 -4.12
N GLN A 5 -10.76 -3.38 -2.90
CA GLN A 5 -11.40 -2.35 -2.09
C GLN A 5 -10.39 -1.30 -1.65
N LEU A 6 -9.20 -1.74 -1.22
CA LEU A 6 -8.14 -0.83 -0.83
C LEU A 6 -7.74 0.08 -2.00
N ALA A 7 -7.64 -0.48 -3.20
CA ALA A 7 -7.34 0.28 -4.42
C ALA A 7 -8.40 1.36 -4.66
N ARG A 8 -9.68 1.02 -4.52
CA ARG A 8 -10.77 1.99 -4.71
C ARG A 8 -10.72 3.12 -3.69
N ILE A 9 -10.49 2.78 -2.42
CA ILE A 9 -10.47 3.77 -1.35
C ILE A 9 -9.28 4.73 -1.50
N THR A 10 -8.12 4.20 -1.84
CA THR A 10 -6.88 5.00 -1.88
C THR A 10 -6.61 5.64 -3.23
N GLY A 11 -7.27 5.17 -4.28
CA GLY A 11 -6.98 5.60 -5.65
C GLY A 11 -5.68 5.05 -6.20
N VAL A 12 -5.10 4.06 -5.54
CA VAL A 12 -3.87 3.39 -5.99
C VAL A 12 -4.24 2.07 -6.64
N LYS A 13 -3.72 1.81 -7.83
CA LYS A 13 -4.03 0.58 -8.56
C LYS A 13 -3.53 -0.65 -7.81
N SER A 14 -4.28 -1.75 -7.90
CA SER A 14 -3.91 -3.02 -7.26
C SER A 14 -2.49 -3.48 -7.62
N GLU A 15 -2.11 -3.32 -8.88
CA GLU A 15 -0.76 -3.67 -9.35
C GLU A 15 0.31 -2.84 -8.65
N THR A 16 0.04 -1.56 -8.44
CA THR A 16 0.95 -0.65 -7.76
C THR A 16 1.07 -1.02 -6.28
N ILE A 17 -0.04 -1.40 -5.65
CA ILE A 17 -0.04 -1.86 -4.25
C ILE A 17 0.87 -3.09 -4.12
N ARG A 18 0.73 -4.06 -5.03
CA ARG A 18 1.58 -5.26 -5.03
C ARG A 18 3.06 -4.92 -5.24
N PHE A 19 3.32 -3.96 -6.12
CA PHE A 19 4.68 -3.47 -6.36
C PHE A 19 5.28 -2.89 -5.08
N TYR A 20 4.54 -2.07 -4.36
CA TYR A 20 5.00 -1.48 -3.11
C TYR A 20 5.30 -2.55 -2.05
N GLU A 21 4.49 -3.60 -1.98
CA GLU A 21 4.76 -4.73 -1.08
C GLU A 21 6.06 -5.44 -1.45
N ARG A 22 6.27 -5.71 -2.75
CA ARG A 22 7.49 -6.39 -3.21
C ARG A 22 8.74 -5.57 -2.90
N GLU A 23 8.62 -4.25 -3.00
CA GLU A 23 9.75 -3.35 -2.74
C GLU A 23 9.94 -3.01 -1.27
N GLY A 24 9.10 -3.54 -0.39
CA GLY A 24 9.20 -3.28 1.03
C GLY A 24 8.79 -1.89 1.46
N ILE A 25 8.12 -1.14 0.57
CA ILE A 25 7.64 0.22 0.86
C ILE A 25 6.34 0.15 1.66
N LEU A 26 5.55 -0.88 1.40
CA LEU A 26 4.32 -1.19 2.12
C LEU A 26 4.50 -2.56 2.77
N ALA A 27 4.30 -2.63 4.09
CA ALA A 27 4.37 -3.90 4.78
C ALA A 27 3.24 -4.82 4.32
N ALA A 28 3.54 -6.12 4.17
CA ALA A 28 2.52 -7.09 3.82
C ALA A 28 1.49 -7.18 4.95
N PRO A 29 0.19 -7.18 4.63
CA PRO A 29 -0.84 -7.29 5.65
C PRO A 29 -0.93 -8.71 6.21
N PRO A 30 -1.58 -8.90 7.36
CA PRO A 30 -1.88 -10.24 7.83
C PRO A 30 -2.79 -10.95 6.83
N ARG A 31 -2.88 -12.27 6.95
CA ARG A 31 -3.75 -13.07 6.08
C ARG A 31 -4.94 -13.59 6.88
N THR A 32 -6.06 -13.76 6.18
CA THR A 32 -7.24 -14.41 6.75
C THR A 32 -6.98 -15.91 6.93
N LYS A 33 -7.89 -16.62 7.59
CA LYS A 33 -7.81 -18.08 7.71
C LYS A 33 -7.78 -18.79 6.35
N ALA A 34 -8.42 -18.18 5.35
CA ALA A 34 -8.42 -18.71 3.99
C ALA A 34 -7.17 -18.30 3.20
N ASN A 35 -6.18 -17.70 3.87
CA ASN A 35 -4.90 -17.30 3.31
C ASN A 35 -4.97 -16.15 2.29
N TYR A 36 -5.99 -15.30 2.40
CA TYR A 36 -6.08 -14.06 1.63
C TYR A 36 -5.48 -12.90 2.39
N ARG A 37 -4.85 -11.97 1.68
CA ARG A 37 -4.38 -10.72 2.28
C ARG A 37 -5.56 -9.93 2.84
N ASP A 38 -5.42 -9.49 4.09
CA ASP A 38 -6.46 -8.72 4.79
C ASP A 38 -5.92 -7.33 5.11
N TYR A 39 -6.16 -6.38 4.21
CA TYR A 39 -5.71 -5.01 4.37
C TYR A 39 -6.58 -4.27 5.37
N GLY A 40 -5.95 -3.48 6.22
CA GLY A 40 -6.65 -2.73 7.26
C GLY A 40 -6.21 -1.27 7.30
N PRO A 41 -6.57 -0.57 8.41
CA PRO A 41 -6.27 0.87 8.54
C PRO A 41 -4.79 1.21 8.42
N ALA A 42 -3.90 0.33 8.87
CA ALA A 42 -2.46 0.57 8.80
C ALA A 42 -1.99 0.66 7.35
N GLU A 43 -2.42 -0.27 6.50
CA GLU A 43 -2.06 -0.29 5.09
C GLU A 43 -2.69 0.86 4.34
N GLU A 44 -3.93 1.19 4.66
CA GLU A 44 -4.62 2.33 4.06
C GLU A 44 -3.89 3.63 4.38
N ALA A 45 -3.52 3.85 5.63
CA ALA A 45 -2.78 5.04 6.06
C ALA A 45 -1.41 5.14 5.36
N ARG A 46 -0.69 4.02 5.27
CA ARG A 46 0.61 3.99 4.62
C ARG A 46 0.49 4.30 3.13
N LEU A 47 -0.50 3.73 2.44
CA LEU A 47 -0.73 4.00 1.02
C LEU A 47 -1.10 5.46 0.78
N THR A 48 -1.92 6.04 1.63
CA THR A 48 -2.28 7.44 1.54
C THR A 48 -1.04 8.32 1.67
N PHE A 49 -0.17 7.99 2.62
CA PHE A 49 1.10 8.68 2.80
C PHE A 49 1.99 8.55 1.55
N ILE A 50 2.15 7.34 1.03
CA ILE A 50 2.98 7.10 -0.16
C ILE A 50 2.47 7.91 -1.34
N ARG A 51 1.16 7.89 -1.57
CA ARG A 51 0.55 8.62 -2.67
C ARG A 51 0.81 10.12 -2.57
N ARG A 52 0.60 10.71 -1.38
CA ARG A 52 0.84 12.13 -1.15
C ARG A 52 2.31 12.50 -1.34
N ALA A 53 3.20 11.66 -0.83
CA ALA A 53 4.64 11.89 -0.98
C ALA A 53 5.05 11.85 -2.45
N ARG A 54 4.50 10.91 -3.23
CA ARG A 54 4.76 10.83 -4.66
C ARG A 54 4.25 12.07 -5.39
N ASP A 55 3.04 12.50 -5.05
CA ASP A 55 2.45 13.70 -5.65
C ASP A 55 3.29 14.96 -5.36
N LEU A 56 3.95 14.99 -4.21
CA LEU A 56 4.85 16.08 -3.84
C LEU A 56 6.24 15.97 -4.47
N GLY A 57 6.51 14.89 -5.18
CA GLY A 57 7.77 14.71 -5.90
C GLY A 57 8.86 13.93 -5.17
N PHE A 58 8.54 13.30 -4.02
CA PHE A 58 9.52 12.46 -3.34
C PHE A 58 9.81 11.20 -4.16
N SER A 59 11.08 10.82 -4.21
CA SER A 59 11.48 9.57 -4.88
C SER A 59 11.05 8.36 -4.07
N MET A 60 10.96 7.20 -4.71
CA MET A 60 10.64 5.96 -4.01
C MET A 60 11.72 5.62 -2.97
N ALA A 61 12.97 5.88 -3.28
CA ALA A 61 14.06 5.65 -2.33
C ALA A 61 13.87 6.48 -1.06
N ARG A 62 13.46 7.74 -1.22
CA ARG A 62 13.22 8.63 -0.09
C ARG A 62 12.01 8.21 0.73
N ILE A 63 10.93 7.81 0.05
CA ILE A 63 9.71 7.34 0.70
C ILE A 63 10.00 6.07 1.51
N ARG A 64 10.86 5.18 1.00
CA ARG A 64 11.23 3.96 1.71
C ARG A 64 11.88 4.28 3.06
N GLU A 65 12.63 5.36 3.16
CA GLU A 65 13.27 5.79 4.40
C GLU A 65 12.28 6.38 5.41
N LEU A 66 11.14 6.82 4.95
CA LEU A 66 10.11 7.44 5.78
C LEU A 66 9.11 6.40 6.27
#